data_16a615df734056bc7d581df43acb85b0
#
_entry.id   16a615df734056bc7d581df43acb85b0
#
_cell.length_a   1.000
_cell.length_b   1.000
_cell.length_c   1.000
_cell.angle_alpha   90.00
_cell.angle_beta   90.00
_cell.angle_gamma   90.00
#
_symmetry.space_group_name_H-M   'P 1'
#
loop_
_entity.id
_entity.type
_entity.pdbx_description
1 polymer ?
#
loop_
_entity_poly.entity_id
_entity_poly.type
_entity_poly.pdbx_seq_one_letter_code
_entity_poly.pdbx_strand_id
1 'polypeptide(L)'
;MKQSVLEYKKLLEQEGLLVEFAEPEGKEGEDRPVTLVTYFSGGADQGTLFLCKGAAFKEVYLKDAVNRGAVAYVSEKKYEAGKEIPALIVNDARKAQFVLGEAFYDYPAKSLHVTALTGTKGKTTTAYYLQSMLDACLKKQGGNGCALLSSIEYYDGKTREASTLTTPESLELCRHMRNAVDAGLSHMVMEVSSQALKYERVGNTHFDTAIFLNISKDHISPTEHKDFDDYFQSKLKIFDRCTCACVNLDSDHIGEILKAAA
;
A
#
# COMPACT_ATOMS: atom_id res chain seq x y z
N MET A 1 13.69 10.54 9.14
CA MET A 1 13.43 11.59 10.18
C MET A 1 12.15 11.20 10.90
N LYS A 2 12.06 11.42 12.22
CA LYS A 2 10.77 11.21 12.91
C LYS A 2 9.85 12.36 12.52
N GLN A 3 8.75 12.07 11.85
CA GLN A 3 7.76 13.08 11.49
C GLN A 3 6.82 13.34 12.68
N SER A 4 6.26 14.52 12.74
CA SER A 4 5.32 14.91 13.78
C SER A 4 3.87 14.84 13.28
N VAL A 5 2.91 14.95 14.21
CA VAL A 5 1.48 14.99 13.86
C VAL A 5 1.17 16.18 12.94
N LEU A 6 1.80 17.34 13.17
CA LEU A 6 1.59 18.52 12.33
C LEU A 6 2.22 18.39 10.95
N GLU A 7 3.33 17.65 10.81
CA GLU A 7 3.89 17.34 9.50
C GLU A 7 2.99 16.39 8.71
N TYR A 8 2.40 15.37 9.34
CA TYR A 8 1.39 14.51 8.71
C TYR A 8 0.10 15.26 8.37
N LYS A 9 -0.33 16.20 9.20
CA LYS A 9 -1.42 17.12 8.88
C LYS A 9 -1.14 17.86 7.57
N LYS A 10 0.03 18.53 7.46
CA LYS A 10 0.44 19.27 6.26
C LYS A 10 0.49 18.36 5.03
N LEU A 11 1.01 17.15 5.18
CA LEU A 11 1.06 16.18 4.08
C LEU A 11 -0.35 15.85 3.58
N LEU A 12 -1.29 15.55 4.47
CA LEU A 12 -2.68 15.26 4.10
C LEU A 12 -3.40 16.48 3.49
N GLU A 13 -3.06 17.70 3.91
CA GLU A 13 -3.53 18.95 3.29
C GLU A 13 -3.02 19.07 1.85
N GLN A 14 -1.73 18.85 1.61
CA GLN A 14 -1.10 18.91 0.29
C GLN A 14 -1.67 17.89 -0.68
N GLU A 15 -2.01 16.70 -0.19
CA GLU A 15 -2.64 15.63 -0.97
C GLU A 15 -4.16 15.82 -1.16
N GLY A 16 -4.74 16.89 -0.60
CA GLY A 16 -6.18 17.17 -0.68
C GLY A 16 -7.05 16.14 0.04
N LEU A 17 -6.48 15.46 1.02
CA LEU A 17 -7.15 14.41 1.80
C LEU A 17 -7.70 14.91 3.12
N LEU A 18 -7.10 15.94 3.74
CA LEU A 18 -7.55 16.47 5.04
C LEU A 18 -8.85 17.27 4.89
N VAL A 19 -9.86 16.89 5.66
CA VAL A 19 -11.14 17.59 5.77
C VAL A 19 -11.15 18.51 6.99
N GLU A 20 -10.64 17.98 8.13
CA GLU A 20 -10.61 18.69 9.39
C GLU A 20 -9.45 18.22 10.25
N PHE A 21 -8.83 19.12 10.98
CA PHE A 21 -7.92 18.81 12.08
C PHE A 21 -8.57 19.24 13.39
N ALA A 22 -8.95 18.27 14.21
CA ALA A 22 -9.58 18.53 15.50
C ALA A 22 -8.58 18.25 16.63
N GLU A 23 -8.29 19.26 17.42
CA GLU A 23 -7.42 19.15 18.59
C GLU A 23 -8.24 19.05 19.87
N PRO A 24 -7.75 18.35 20.90
CA PRO A 24 -8.37 18.32 22.21
C PRO A 24 -8.37 19.71 22.85
N GLU A 25 -9.43 20.05 23.56
CA GLU A 25 -9.56 21.33 24.28
C GLU A 25 -8.39 21.56 25.24
N GLY A 26 -7.75 22.74 25.16
CA GLY A 26 -6.62 23.12 26.00
C GLY A 26 -5.27 22.47 25.60
N LYS A 27 -5.18 21.84 24.44
CA LYS A 27 -3.95 21.23 23.91
C LYS A 27 -3.67 21.64 22.46
N GLU A 28 -4.21 22.77 22.05
CA GLU A 28 -4.08 23.30 20.69
C GLU A 28 -2.60 23.65 20.40
N GLY A 29 -2.14 23.30 19.21
CA GLY A 29 -0.78 23.57 18.74
C GLY A 29 0.32 22.69 19.35
N GLU A 30 -0.01 21.72 20.19
CA GLU A 30 0.95 20.72 20.67
C GLU A 30 1.41 19.82 19.53
N ASP A 31 2.65 19.96 19.09
CA ASP A 31 3.23 19.03 18.11
C ASP A 31 3.82 17.80 18.80
N ARG A 32 3.47 16.61 18.30
CA ARG A 32 3.85 15.34 18.90
C ARG A 32 4.60 14.48 17.89
N PRO A 33 5.76 13.91 18.29
CA PRO A 33 6.49 13.02 17.40
C PRO A 33 5.71 11.73 17.13
N VAL A 34 5.69 11.29 15.89
CA VAL A 34 5.13 10.00 15.48
C VAL A 34 6.27 9.00 15.34
N THR A 35 6.20 7.91 16.09
CA THR A 35 7.20 6.84 16.10
C THR A 35 6.68 5.55 15.47
N LEU A 36 5.36 5.45 15.26
CA LEU A 36 4.68 4.31 14.65
C LEU A 36 3.42 4.78 13.93
N VAL A 37 3.16 4.20 12.76
CA VAL A 37 1.88 4.32 12.05
C VAL A 37 1.28 2.92 11.96
N THR A 38 0.07 2.71 12.49
CA THR A 38 -0.58 1.39 12.48
C THR A 38 -2.11 1.49 12.51
N TYR A 39 -2.78 0.47 12.01
CA TYR A 39 -4.22 0.23 12.16
C TYR A 39 -4.52 -0.95 13.11
N PHE A 40 -3.47 -1.59 13.66
CA PHE A 40 -3.59 -2.68 14.61
C PHE A 40 -3.41 -2.18 16.04
N SER A 41 -4.49 -2.11 16.82
CA SER A 41 -4.46 -1.54 18.17
C SER A 41 -3.56 -2.33 19.13
N GLY A 42 -3.48 -3.66 18.96
CA GLY A 42 -2.58 -4.50 19.77
C GLY A 42 -1.09 -4.20 19.58
N GLY A 43 -0.71 -3.60 18.45
CA GLY A 43 0.65 -3.15 18.15
C GLY A 43 0.90 -1.67 18.43
N ALA A 44 -0.10 -0.93 18.91
CA ALA A 44 0.08 0.49 19.25
C ALA A 44 1.00 0.65 20.48
N ASP A 45 1.78 1.72 20.49
CA ASP A 45 2.73 2.10 21.53
C ASP A 45 2.84 3.63 21.59
N GLN A 46 3.68 4.15 22.47
CA GLN A 46 3.95 5.58 22.65
C GLN A 46 4.39 6.22 21.31
N GLY A 47 3.68 7.29 20.92
CA GLY A 47 3.94 7.98 19.66
C GLY A 47 3.23 7.37 18.45
N THR A 48 2.25 6.49 18.64
CA THR A 48 1.47 5.92 17.53
C THR A 48 0.53 6.95 16.89
N LEU A 49 0.59 7.07 15.56
CA LEU A 49 -0.49 7.61 14.73
C LEU A 49 -1.40 6.44 14.32
N PHE A 50 -2.60 6.38 14.88
CA PHE A 50 -3.52 5.26 14.70
C PHE A 50 -4.48 5.47 13.53
N LEU A 51 -4.62 4.49 12.63
CA LEU A 51 -5.50 4.57 11.47
C LEU A 51 -6.81 3.79 11.74
N CYS A 52 -7.92 4.52 11.81
CA CYS A 52 -9.26 3.96 11.96
C CYS A 52 -9.81 3.58 10.57
N LYS A 53 -9.54 2.35 10.10
CA LYS A 53 -9.91 1.97 8.74
C LYS A 53 -10.67 0.66 8.65
N GLY A 54 -11.43 0.53 7.53
CA GLY A 54 -12.04 -0.71 7.10
C GLY A 54 -13.42 -0.99 7.73
N ALA A 55 -14.18 -1.86 7.06
CA ALA A 55 -15.53 -2.21 7.49
C ALA A 55 -15.59 -2.95 8.85
N ALA A 56 -14.48 -3.59 9.24
CA ALA A 56 -14.36 -4.28 10.52
C ALA A 56 -13.88 -3.40 11.68
N PHE A 57 -13.61 -2.10 11.42
CA PHE A 57 -13.19 -1.17 12.47
C PHE A 57 -14.27 -1.03 13.55
N LYS A 58 -13.83 -1.07 14.80
CA LYS A 58 -14.66 -0.79 15.98
C LYS A 58 -13.98 0.26 16.84
N GLU A 59 -14.77 1.16 17.41
CA GLU A 59 -14.26 2.28 18.24
C GLU A 59 -13.43 1.80 19.44
N VAL A 60 -13.68 0.59 19.93
CA VAL A 60 -12.88 -0.03 20.99
C VAL A 60 -11.41 -0.20 20.59
N TYR A 61 -11.10 -0.35 19.30
CA TYR A 61 -9.70 -0.44 18.83
C TYR A 61 -8.99 0.90 18.95
N LEU A 62 -9.68 2.02 18.66
CA LEU A 62 -9.14 3.34 18.90
C LEU A 62 -8.89 3.56 20.39
N LYS A 63 -9.85 3.19 21.24
CA LYS A 63 -9.70 3.30 22.70
C LYS A 63 -8.50 2.51 23.21
N ASP A 64 -8.29 1.30 22.70
CA ASP A 64 -7.11 0.48 23.06
C ASP A 64 -5.81 1.15 22.59
N ALA A 65 -5.77 1.69 21.39
CA ALA A 65 -4.60 2.42 20.87
C ALA A 65 -4.30 3.68 21.71
N VAL A 66 -5.32 4.46 22.10
CA VAL A 66 -5.16 5.62 23.00
C VAL A 66 -4.58 5.20 24.34
N ASN A 67 -5.10 4.14 24.94
CA ASN A 67 -4.60 3.60 26.22
C ASN A 67 -3.14 3.12 26.13
N ARG A 68 -2.67 2.72 24.94
CA ARG A 68 -1.29 2.30 24.67
C ARG A 68 -0.36 3.43 24.30
N GLY A 69 -0.87 4.67 24.18
CA GLY A 69 -0.04 5.84 23.93
C GLY A 69 -0.12 6.39 22.51
N ALA A 70 -1.19 6.10 21.76
CA ALA A 70 -1.43 6.80 20.51
C ALA A 70 -1.51 8.32 20.73
N VAL A 71 -0.80 9.07 19.89
CA VAL A 71 -0.67 10.53 19.98
C VAL A 71 -1.64 11.28 19.08
N ALA A 72 -2.17 10.62 18.05
CA ALA A 72 -3.20 11.11 17.16
C ALA A 72 -3.89 9.94 16.43
N TYR A 73 -5.03 10.21 15.80
CA TYR A 73 -5.66 9.22 14.93
C TYR A 73 -6.13 9.83 13.61
N VAL A 74 -6.26 8.98 12.59
CA VAL A 74 -6.77 9.32 11.26
C VAL A 74 -8.04 8.54 11.00
N SER A 75 -9.10 9.20 10.52
CA SER A 75 -10.40 8.58 10.24
C SER A 75 -11.24 9.45 9.31
N GLU A 76 -12.35 8.91 8.80
CA GLU A 76 -13.33 9.66 7.99
C GLU A 76 -14.37 10.40 8.86
N LYS A 77 -14.35 10.22 10.17
CA LYS A 77 -15.22 10.91 11.14
C LYS A 77 -14.59 10.95 12.53
N LYS A 78 -15.08 11.85 13.38
CA LYS A 78 -14.68 11.90 14.77
C LYS A 78 -15.24 10.73 15.59
N TYR A 79 -14.46 10.29 16.57
CA TYR A 79 -14.84 9.26 17.53
C TYR A 79 -14.68 9.75 18.96
N GLU A 80 -15.64 9.44 19.83
CA GLU A 80 -15.60 9.81 21.23
C GLU A 80 -14.41 9.17 21.97
N ALA A 81 -14.06 7.92 21.60
CA ALA A 81 -12.90 7.22 22.17
C ALA A 81 -11.55 7.92 21.92
N GLY A 82 -11.47 8.82 20.94
CA GLY A 82 -10.26 9.57 20.58
C GLY A 82 -10.27 11.04 20.98
N LYS A 83 -11.24 11.53 21.75
CA LYS A 83 -11.40 12.96 22.09
C LYS A 83 -10.22 13.59 22.84
N GLU A 84 -9.37 12.79 23.46
CA GLU A 84 -8.21 13.25 24.25
C GLU A 84 -6.93 13.43 23.40
N ILE A 85 -6.96 13.04 22.13
CA ILE A 85 -5.85 13.15 21.18
C ILE A 85 -6.30 13.81 19.87
N PRO A 86 -5.40 14.47 19.12
CA PRO A 86 -5.72 15.05 17.82
C PRO A 86 -6.32 14.06 16.84
N ALA A 87 -7.33 14.52 16.09
CA ALA A 87 -7.97 13.78 15.02
C ALA A 87 -7.68 14.43 13.66
N LEU A 88 -7.10 13.67 12.73
CA LEU A 88 -6.96 14.04 11.34
C LEU A 88 -8.12 13.41 10.57
N ILE A 89 -9.13 14.20 10.29
CA ILE A 89 -10.33 13.74 9.58
C ILE A 89 -10.07 13.87 8.08
N VAL A 90 -10.22 12.76 7.36
CA VAL A 90 -9.91 12.65 5.94
C VAL A 90 -11.13 12.26 5.12
N ASN A 91 -11.13 12.60 3.84
CA ASN A 91 -12.19 12.23 2.90
C ASN A 91 -12.05 10.79 2.35
N ASP A 92 -10.86 10.18 2.47
CA ASP A 92 -10.56 8.81 2.03
C ASP A 92 -9.46 8.20 2.92
N ALA A 93 -9.87 7.35 3.86
CA ALA A 93 -8.96 6.71 4.80
C ALA A 93 -8.01 5.70 4.13
N ARG A 94 -8.37 5.13 2.98
CA ARG A 94 -7.51 4.19 2.25
C ARG A 94 -6.36 4.91 1.55
N LYS A 95 -6.67 6.01 0.85
CA LYS A 95 -5.63 6.87 0.25
C LYS A 95 -4.73 7.47 1.31
N ALA A 96 -5.32 7.98 2.40
CA ALA A 96 -4.56 8.51 3.52
C ALA A 96 -3.60 7.48 4.11
N GLN A 97 -4.02 6.21 4.26
CA GLN A 97 -3.16 5.15 4.77
C GLN A 97 -1.91 4.94 3.89
N PHE A 98 -2.06 4.95 2.56
CA PHE A 98 -0.93 4.80 1.65
C PHE A 98 0.01 6.00 1.77
N VAL A 99 -0.50 7.22 1.69
CA VAL A 99 0.27 8.47 1.78
C VAL A 99 1.07 8.56 3.09
N LEU A 100 0.41 8.25 4.21
CA LEU A 100 1.05 8.24 5.52
C LEU A 100 2.09 7.13 5.65
N GLY A 101 1.83 5.96 5.07
CA GLY A 101 2.77 4.84 5.04
C GLY A 101 4.02 5.17 4.22
N GLU A 102 3.87 5.74 3.02
CA GLU A 102 5.01 6.17 2.20
C GLU A 102 5.90 7.18 2.95
N ALA A 103 5.27 8.19 3.55
CA ALA A 103 5.99 9.22 4.28
C ALA A 103 6.69 8.64 5.53
N PHE A 104 6.02 7.76 6.28
CA PHE A 104 6.57 7.12 7.47
C PHE A 104 7.79 6.26 7.14
N TYR A 105 7.77 5.55 6.01
CA TYR A 105 8.86 4.70 5.53
C TYR A 105 9.82 5.42 4.57
N ASP A 106 9.79 6.77 4.50
CA ASP A 106 10.69 7.60 3.71
C ASP A 106 10.65 7.26 2.21
N TYR A 107 9.44 7.20 1.65
CA TYR A 107 9.16 7.01 0.20
C TYR A 107 9.98 5.90 -0.46
N PRO A 108 9.96 4.67 0.05
CA PRO A 108 10.91 3.63 -0.34
C PRO A 108 10.78 3.20 -1.81
N ALA A 109 9.59 3.35 -2.40
CA ALA A 109 9.36 3.02 -3.81
C ALA A 109 10.27 3.82 -4.76
N LYS A 110 10.68 5.04 -4.39
CA LYS A 110 11.58 5.88 -5.20
C LYS A 110 13.00 5.32 -5.34
N SER A 111 13.38 4.38 -4.48
CA SER A 111 14.71 3.74 -4.47
C SER A 111 14.71 2.32 -5.04
N LEU A 112 13.57 1.85 -5.53
CA LEU A 112 13.39 0.52 -6.08
C LEU A 112 12.94 0.58 -7.54
N HIS A 113 13.43 -0.34 -8.35
CA HIS A 113 12.85 -0.63 -9.66
C HIS A 113 11.71 -1.64 -9.46
N VAL A 114 10.47 -1.17 -9.56
CA VAL A 114 9.28 -1.98 -9.25
C VAL A 114 8.67 -2.56 -10.51
N THR A 115 8.64 -3.90 -10.61
CA THR A 115 7.90 -4.62 -11.64
C THR A 115 6.61 -5.20 -11.06
N ALA A 116 5.48 -4.69 -11.52
CA ALA A 116 4.15 -5.09 -11.09
C ALA A 116 3.48 -6.03 -12.09
N LEU A 117 2.82 -7.09 -11.61
CA LEU A 117 2.13 -8.06 -12.46
C LEU A 117 0.65 -8.16 -12.10
N THR A 118 -0.22 -8.07 -13.10
CA THR A 118 -1.63 -8.40 -12.95
C THR A 118 -2.11 -9.40 -13.98
N GLY A 119 -3.26 -9.97 -13.76
CA GLY A 119 -3.89 -10.95 -14.62
C GLY A 119 -4.87 -11.81 -13.83
N THR A 120 -5.70 -12.59 -14.50
CA THR A 120 -6.58 -13.55 -13.82
C THR A 120 -5.75 -14.74 -13.34
N LYS A 121 -4.92 -15.33 -14.19
CA LYS A 121 -4.10 -16.50 -13.89
C LYS A 121 -2.62 -16.26 -14.20
N GLY A 122 -1.74 -17.06 -13.58
CA GLY A 122 -0.32 -17.07 -13.89
C GLY A 122 0.53 -16.02 -13.17
N LYS A 123 -0.04 -15.10 -12.39
CA LYS A 123 0.71 -14.05 -11.68
C LYS A 123 1.85 -14.61 -10.84
N THR A 124 1.54 -15.53 -9.94
CA THR A 124 2.53 -16.13 -9.02
C THR A 124 3.65 -16.84 -9.77
N THR A 125 3.30 -17.68 -10.73
CA THR A 125 4.29 -18.39 -11.56
C THR A 125 5.22 -17.41 -12.27
N THR A 126 4.67 -16.39 -12.93
CA THR A 126 5.45 -15.37 -13.63
C THR A 126 6.31 -14.56 -12.66
N ALA A 127 5.77 -14.20 -11.49
CA ALA A 127 6.51 -13.46 -10.47
C ALA A 127 7.76 -14.22 -9.99
N TYR A 128 7.62 -15.52 -9.71
CA TYR A 128 8.75 -16.35 -9.29
C TYR A 128 9.81 -16.55 -10.39
N TYR A 129 9.39 -16.79 -11.64
CA TYR A 129 10.33 -16.87 -12.75
C TYR A 129 11.08 -15.55 -12.95
N LEU A 130 10.35 -14.44 -12.97
CA LEU A 130 10.95 -13.13 -13.17
C LEU A 130 11.90 -12.76 -12.00
N GLN A 131 11.47 -12.97 -10.76
CA GLN A 131 12.32 -12.75 -9.59
C GLN A 131 13.59 -13.60 -9.64
N SER A 132 13.48 -14.87 -10.01
CA SER A 132 14.63 -15.77 -10.12
C SER A 132 15.62 -15.33 -11.20
N MET A 133 15.12 -14.88 -12.37
CA MET A 133 15.97 -14.36 -13.44
C MET A 133 16.66 -13.05 -13.05
N LEU A 134 15.91 -12.10 -12.46
CA LEU A 134 16.45 -10.84 -11.98
C LEU A 134 17.48 -11.08 -10.88
N ASP A 135 17.18 -11.95 -9.92
CA ASP A 135 18.07 -12.30 -8.82
C ASP A 135 19.41 -12.83 -9.33
N ALA A 136 19.37 -13.78 -10.30
CA ALA A 136 20.58 -14.31 -10.91
C ALA A 136 21.36 -13.23 -11.69
N CYS A 137 20.67 -12.38 -12.43
CA CYS A 137 21.29 -11.30 -13.20
C CYS A 137 21.96 -10.26 -12.27
N LEU A 138 21.23 -9.79 -11.26
CA LEU A 138 21.70 -8.76 -10.32
C LEU A 138 22.88 -9.27 -9.50
N LYS A 139 22.83 -10.50 -8.99
CA LYS A 139 23.94 -11.11 -8.25
C LYS A 139 25.20 -11.28 -9.10
N LYS A 140 25.05 -11.62 -10.38
CA LYS A 140 26.18 -11.67 -11.33
C LYS A 140 26.84 -10.30 -11.52
N GLN A 141 26.08 -9.22 -11.35
CA GLN A 141 26.56 -7.84 -11.44
C GLN A 141 27.05 -7.29 -10.08
N GLY A 142 27.10 -8.12 -9.03
CA GLY A 142 27.53 -7.72 -7.69
C GLY A 142 26.44 -7.10 -6.81
N GLY A 143 25.17 -7.15 -7.23
CA GLY A 143 24.03 -6.69 -6.45
C GLY A 143 23.50 -7.75 -5.47
N ASN A 144 22.57 -7.35 -4.60
CA ASN A 144 22.02 -8.18 -3.51
C ASN A 144 20.79 -9.02 -3.91
N GLY A 145 20.34 -8.94 -5.15
CA GLY A 145 19.17 -9.69 -5.65
C GLY A 145 17.88 -8.85 -5.72
N CYS A 146 16.74 -9.54 -5.76
CA CYS A 146 15.43 -8.98 -6.06
C CYS A 146 14.40 -9.37 -4.99
N ALA A 147 13.64 -8.40 -4.47
CA ALA A 147 12.51 -8.64 -3.58
C ALA A 147 11.32 -9.27 -4.33
N LEU A 148 10.46 -9.99 -3.60
CA LEU A 148 9.26 -10.64 -4.12
C LEU A 148 8.07 -10.42 -3.17
N LEU A 149 6.96 -9.91 -3.71
CA LEU A 149 5.67 -9.90 -3.03
C LEU A 149 4.66 -10.71 -3.85
N SER A 150 4.28 -11.87 -3.35
CA SER A 150 3.45 -12.83 -4.09
C SER A 150 2.30 -13.37 -3.24
N SER A 151 1.43 -14.17 -3.87
CA SER A 151 0.33 -14.87 -3.16
C SER A 151 0.82 -16.00 -2.25
N ILE A 152 2.09 -16.39 -2.31
CA ILE A 152 2.67 -17.47 -1.51
C ILE A 152 3.51 -16.91 -0.38
N GLU A 153 4.39 -15.96 -0.68
CA GLU A 153 5.30 -15.40 0.32
C GLU A 153 5.67 -13.96 -0.01
N TYR A 154 6.13 -13.25 1.01
CA TYR A 154 6.82 -11.96 0.91
C TYR A 154 8.29 -12.14 1.26
N TYR A 155 9.17 -11.68 0.37
CA TYR A 155 10.60 -11.61 0.58
C TYR A 155 11.10 -10.19 0.29
N ASP A 156 11.66 -9.54 1.30
CA ASP A 156 12.11 -8.14 1.24
C ASP A 156 13.60 -7.96 1.59
N GLY A 157 14.37 -9.05 1.58
CA GLY A 157 15.78 -9.02 1.92
C GLY A 157 16.07 -9.09 3.43
N LYS A 158 15.17 -8.63 4.29
CA LYS A 158 15.25 -8.76 5.75
C LYS A 158 14.41 -9.92 6.26
N THR A 159 13.22 -10.10 5.71
CA THR A 159 12.25 -11.13 6.11
C THR A 159 11.86 -11.98 4.92
N ARG A 160 11.46 -13.22 5.21
CA ARG A 160 10.78 -14.13 4.31
C ARG A 160 9.61 -14.74 5.09
N GLU A 161 8.39 -14.41 4.72
CA GLU A 161 7.20 -14.82 5.47
C GLU A 161 6.07 -15.24 4.51
N ALA A 162 5.19 -16.14 4.96
CA ALA A 162 4.02 -16.53 4.19
C ALA A 162 3.10 -15.33 3.98
N SER A 163 2.60 -15.16 2.76
CA SER A 163 1.70 -14.06 2.44
C SER A 163 0.32 -14.26 3.08
N THR A 164 -0.29 -13.18 3.52
CA THR A 164 -1.69 -13.16 3.96
C THR A 164 -2.64 -12.67 2.87
N LEU A 165 -2.12 -11.91 1.91
CA LEU A 165 -2.83 -11.35 0.75
C LEU A 165 -1.93 -11.43 -0.49
N THR A 166 -2.52 -11.52 -1.68
CA THR A 166 -1.75 -11.44 -2.94
C THR A 166 -0.94 -10.14 -3.03
N THR A 167 -1.53 -9.04 -2.61
CA THR A 167 -0.89 -7.72 -2.50
C THR A 167 -1.08 -7.25 -1.06
N PRO A 168 -0.02 -6.93 -0.34
CA PRO A 168 -0.12 -6.44 1.04
C PRO A 168 -1.03 -5.22 1.18
N GLU A 169 -1.50 -4.96 2.39
CA GLU A 169 -2.09 -3.67 2.74
C GLU A 169 -1.04 -2.55 2.64
N SER A 170 -1.47 -1.30 2.47
CA SER A 170 -0.58 -0.18 2.14
C SER A 170 0.59 -0.01 3.12
N LEU A 171 0.36 -0.11 4.43
CA LEU A 171 1.44 0.03 5.41
C LEU A 171 2.45 -1.12 5.34
N GLU A 172 1.98 -2.35 5.18
CA GLU A 172 2.84 -3.52 5.00
C GLU A 172 3.63 -3.41 3.70
N LEU A 173 2.99 -2.97 2.62
CA LEU A 173 3.67 -2.73 1.34
C LEU A 173 4.84 -1.75 1.51
N CYS A 174 4.58 -0.58 2.12
CA CYS A 174 5.63 0.42 2.37
C CYS A 174 6.73 -0.14 3.29
N ARG A 175 6.39 -0.94 4.30
CA ARG A 175 7.35 -1.61 5.19
C ARG A 175 8.24 -2.57 4.42
N HIS A 176 7.67 -3.42 3.56
CA HIS A 176 8.44 -4.36 2.74
C HIS A 176 9.35 -3.63 1.74
N MET A 177 8.86 -2.55 1.11
CA MET A 177 9.68 -1.72 0.25
C MET A 177 10.85 -1.07 1.02
N ARG A 178 10.61 -0.54 2.23
CA ARG A 178 11.67 0.02 3.09
C ARG A 178 12.69 -1.05 3.48
N ASN A 179 12.22 -2.23 3.88
CA ASN A 179 13.10 -3.35 4.19
C ASN A 179 13.99 -3.73 2.99
N ALA A 180 13.41 -3.78 1.78
CA ALA A 180 14.15 -4.08 0.56
C ALA A 180 15.26 -3.05 0.30
N VAL A 181 14.95 -1.77 0.42
CA VAL A 181 15.95 -0.69 0.29
C VAL A 181 17.06 -0.82 1.35
N ASP A 182 16.69 -1.02 2.62
CA ASP A 182 17.65 -1.16 3.72
C ASP A 182 18.49 -2.43 3.60
N ALA A 183 18.00 -3.50 2.97
CA ALA A 183 18.76 -4.70 2.65
C ALA A 183 19.65 -4.53 1.41
N GLY A 184 19.64 -3.36 0.77
CA GLY A 184 20.41 -3.06 -0.44
C GLY A 184 19.87 -3.75 -1.70
N LEU A 185 18.60 -4.17 -1.70
CA LEU A 185 17.94 -4.64 -2.91
C LEU A 185 17.56 -3.43 -3.77
N SER A 186 17.74 -3.56 -5.08
CA SER A 186 17.43 -2.49 -6.04
C SER A 186 16.16 -2.75 -6.85
N HIS A 187 15.66 -3.99 -6.83
CA HIS A 187 14.52 -4.43 -7.62
C HIS A 187 13.50 -5.15 -6.76
N MET A 188 12.23 -4.97 -7.12
CA MET A 188 11.09 -5.67 -6.52
C MET A 188 10.15 -6.17 -7.60
N VAL A 189 9.78 -7.43 -7.53
CA VAL A 189 8.70 -8.03 -8.32
C VAL A 189 7.49 -8.20 -7.41
N MET A 190 6.32 -7.72 -7.84
CA MET A 190 5.11 -7.84 -7.02
C MET A 190 3.88 -8.22 -7.82
N GLU A 191 3.07 -9.12 -7.27
CA GLU A 191 1.73 -9.38 -7.76
C GLU A 191 0.78 -8.25 -7.33
N VAL A 192 0.01 -7.72 -8.28
CA VAL A 192 -0.99 -6.69 -8.01
C VAL A 192 -2.38 -7.23 -8.37
N SER A 193 -3.18 -7.48 -7.34
CA SER A 193 -4.54 -7.97 -7.48
C SER A 193 -5.49 -6.85 -7.93
N SER A 194 -6.60 -7.22 -8.56
CA SER A 194 -7.66 -6.25 -8.92
C SER A 194 -8.22 -5.50 -7.70
N GLN A 195 -8.35 -6.19 -6.56
CA GLN A 195 -8.75 -5.55 -5.32
C GLN A 195 -7.72 -4.54 -4.80
N ALA A 196 -6.41 -4.83 -4.94
CA ALA A 196 -5.38 -3.89 -4.54
C ALA A 196 -5.45 -2.59 -5.35
N LEU A 197 -5.71 -2.70 -6.66
CA LEU A 197 -5.91 -1.55 -7.55
C LEU A 197 -7.25 -0.83 -7.27
N LYS A 198 -8.33 -1.60 -7.03
CA LYS A 198 -9.65 -1.04 -6.71
C LYS A 198 -9.65 -0.26 -5.40
N TYR A 199 -8.97 -0.78 -4.39
CA TYR A 199 -8.99 -0.25 -3.03
C TYR A 199 -7.74 0.57 -2.67
N GLU A 200 -7.00 1.01 -3.68
CA GLU A 200 -5.84 1.91 -3.55
C GLU A 200 -4.74 1.39 -2.60
N ARG A 201 -4.57 0.04 -2.48
CA ARG A 201 -3.53 -0.52 -1.62
C ARG A 201 -2.13 -0.18 -2.09
N VAL A 202 -1.95 -0.05 -3.41
CA VAL A 202 -0.68 0.34 -4.03
C VAL A 202 -0.55 1.85 -4.20
N GLY A 203 -1.62 2.61 -3.90
CA GLY A 203 -1.67 4.07 -3.90
C GLY A 203 -0.99 4.69 -5.12
N ASN A 204 -0.06 5.60 -4.88
CA ASN A 204 0.71 6.29 -5.93
C ASN A 204 2.04 5.59 -6.26
N THR A 205 2.23 4.32 -5.90
CA THR A 205 3.44 3.58 -6.29
C THR A 205 3.63 3.63 -7.79
N HIS A 206 4.77 4.17 -8.22
CA HIS A 206 5.16 4.13 -9.62
C HIS A 206 5.71 2.74 -9.96
N PHE A 207 5.27 2.16 -11.06
CA PHE A 207 5.78 0.91 -11.60
C PHE A 207 6.72 1.20 -12.78
N ASP A 208 7.98 0.82 -12.68
CA ASP A 208 8.90 0.92 -13.83
C ASP A 208 8.42 0.01 -14.96
N THR A 209 7.88 -1.16 -14.61
CA THR A 209 7.26 -2.07 -15.55
C THR A 209 5.94 -2.61 -14.99
N ALA A 210 4.86 -2.46 -15.77
CA ALA A 210 3.57 -3.08 -15.50
C ALA A 210 3.31 -4.22 -16.50
N ILE A 211 3.05 -5.43 -15.99
CA ILE A 211 2.81 -6.62 -16.82
C ILE A 211 1.34 -7.03 -16.70
N PHE A 212 0.64 -7.09 -17.82
CA PHE A 212 -0.72 -7.60 -17.91
C PHE A 212 -0.73 -8.97 -18.63
N LEU A 213 -0.96 -10.03 -17.85
CA LEU A 213 -0.81 -11.39 -18.33
C LEU A 213 -2.03 -11.88 -19.13
N ASN A 214 -3.23 -11.70 -18.58
CA ASN A 214 -4.48 -12.15 -19.16
C ASN A 214 -5.68 -11.66 -18.37
N ILE A 215 -6.86 -11.79 -18.99
CA ILE A 215 -8.14 -11.52 -18.33
C ILE A 215 -9.16 -12.61 -18.71
N SER A 216 -9.90 -13.11 -17.74
CA SER A 216 -11.05 -13.99 -17.93
C SER A 216 -12.02 -13.80 -16.76
N LYS A 217 -13.24 -14.34 -16.85
CA LYS A 217 -14.23 -14.21 -15.76
C LYS A 217 -13.72 -14.88 -14.49
N ASP A 218 -13.56 -14.08 -13.43
CA ASP A 218 -13.15 -14.53 -12.10
C ASP A 218 -13.49 -13.41 -11.07
N HIS A 219 -13.46 -13.72 -9.78
CA HIS A 219 -13.64 -12.74 -8.69
C HIS A 219 -14.95 -11.90 -8.74
N ILE A 220 -16.01 -12.42 -9.37
CA ILE A 220 -17.32 -11.76 -9.39
C ILE A 220 -18.14 -12.27 -8.22
N SER A 221 -18.26 -11.46 -7.18
CA SER A 221 -19.00 -11.78 -5.96
C SER A 221 -19.43 -10.49 -5.25
N PRO A 222 -20.43 -10.53 -4.35
CA PRO A 222 -20.84 -9.37 -3.58
C PRO A 222 -19.75 -8.70 -2.76
N THR A 223 -18.68 -9.43 -2.42
CA THR A 223 -17.59 -8.95 -1.57
C THR A 223 -16.32 -8.55 -2.35
N GLU A 224 -16.28 -8.79 -3.67
CA GLU A 224 -15.11 -8.49 -4.50
C GLU A 224 -15.46 -7.49 -5.62
N HIS A 225 -15.92 -7.99 -6.76
CA HIS A 225 -16.32 -7.18 -7.90
C HIS A 225 -17.80 -7.41 -8.24
N LYS A 226 -18.54 -6.32 -8.48
CA LYS A 226 -19.98 -6.40 -8.79
C LYS A 226 -20.26 -7.12 -10.10
N ASP A 227 -19.35 -6.99 -11.09
CA ASP A 227 -19.44 -7.57 -12.42
C ASP A 227 -18.05 -7.69 -13.06
N PHE A 228 -18.00 -8.25 -14.28
CA PHE A 228 -16.76 -8.42 -15.03
C PHE A 228 -16.12 -7.09 -15.43
N ASP A 229 -16.92 -6.08 -15.74
CA ASP A 229 -16.40 -4.76 -16.10
C ASP A 229 -15.68 -4.11 -14.93
N ASP A 230 -16.29 -4.10 -13.73
CA ASP A 230 -15.64 -3.61 -12.51
C ASP A 230 -14.31 -4.35 -12.22
N TYR A 231 -14.27 -5.67 -12.45
CA TYR A 231 -13.05 -6.47 -12.31
C TYR A 231 -11.99 -6.08 -13.34
N PHE A 232 -12.37 -5.97 -14.60
CA PHE A 232 -11.47 -5.65 -15.70
C PHE A 232 -10.93 -4.22 -15.59
N GLN A 233 -11.81 -3.23 -15.42
CA GLN A 233 -11.41 -1.82 -15.23
C GLN A 233 -10.49 -1.64 -14.04
N SER A 234 -10.74 -2.39 -12.94
CA SER A 234 -9.84 -2.37 -11.79
C SER A 234 -8.42 -2.84 -12.14
N LYS A 235 -8.27 -3.86 -12.99
CA LYS A 235 -6.94 -4.33 -13.42
C LYS A 235 -6.24 -3.37 -14.38
N LEU A 236 -6.98 -2.70 -15.25
CA LEU A 236 -6.41 -1.73 -16.20
C LEU A 236 -5.72 -0.56 -15.49
N LYS A 237 -6.13 -0.21 -14.28
CA LYS A 237 -5.46 0.80 -13.45
C LYS A 237 -3.98 0.54 -13.19
N ILE A 238 -3.46 -0.67 -13.46
CA ILE A 238 -2.02 -0.95 -13.33
C ILE A 238 -1.19 -0.07 -14.27
N PHE A 239 -1.78 0.38 -15.38
CA PHE A 239 -1.11 1.21 -16.36
C PHE A 239 -1.12 2.69 -16.02
N ASP A 240 -2.00 3.16 -15.11
CA ASP A 240 -2.13 4.58 -14.77
C ASP A 240 -0.80 5.20 -14.28
N ARG A 241 0.13 4.37 -13.81
CA ARG A 241 1.36 4.82 -13.13
C ARG A 241 2.57 3.96 -13.52
N CYS A 242 2.69 3.58 -14.78
CA CYS A 242 3.85 2.82 -15.24
C CYS A 242 4.64 3.55 -16.32
N THR A 243 5.96 3.28 -16.34
CA THR A 243 6.82 3.76 -17.41
C THR A 243 6.76 2.84 -18.63
N CYS A 244 6.75 1.52 -18.40
CA CYS A 244 6.73 0.50 -19.44
C CYS A 244 5.58 -0.47 -19.22
N ALA A 245 4.75 -0.66 -20.25
CA ALA A 245 3.70 -1.65 -20.26
C ALA A 245 4.13 -2.89 -21.05
N CYS A 246 4.02 -4.06 -20.42
CA CYS A 246 4.23 -5.36 -21.06
C CYS A 246 2.89 -6.11 -21.13
N VAL A 247 2.40 -6.41 -22.32
CA VAL A 247 1.07 -6.98 -22.55
C VAL A 247 1.17 -8.30 -23.29
N ASN A 248 0.46 -9.32 -22.81
CA ASN A 248 0.30 -10.57 -23.55
C ASN A 248 -0.71 -10.35 -24.68
N LEU A 249 -0.23 -10.46 -25.91
CA LEU A 249 -1.05 -10.24 -27.12
C LEU A 249 -2.11 -11.34 -27.36
N ASP A 250 -1.98 -12.50 -26.71
CA ASP A 250 -2.96 -13.58 -26.77
C ASP A 250 -4.06 -13.46 -25.69
N SER A 251 -4.09 -12.35 -24.95
CA SER A 251 -5.12 -12.14 -23.93
C SER A 251 -6.47 -11.83 -24.56
N ASP A 252 -7.56 -12.34 -23.96
CA ASP A 252 -8.90 -11.82 -24.23
C ASP A 252 -8.92 -10.29 -24.01
N HIS A 253 -9.80 -9.58 -24.72
CA HIS A 253 -9.93 -8.11 -24.60
C HIS A 253 -8.66 -7.32 -24.94
N ILE A 254 -7.76 -7.86 -25.77
CA ILE A 254 -6.45 -7.26 -26.09
C ILE A 254 -6.57 -5.81 -26.60
N GLY A 255 -7.61 -5.50 -27.40
CA GLY A 255 -7.81 -4.13 -27.92
C GLY A 255 -8.02 -3.10 -26.81
N GLU A 256 -8.78 -3.44 -25.77
CA GLU A 256 -9.03 -2.57 -24.62
C GLU A 256 -7.77 -2.47 -23.72
N ILE A 257 -7.05 -3.58 -23.55
CA ILE A 257 -5.79 -3.60 -22.79
C ILE A 257 -4.74 -2.70 -23.45
N LEU A 258 -4.54 -2.81 -24.77
CA LEU A 258 -3.59 -1.98 -25.51
C LEU A 258 -3.97 -0.50 -25.47
N LYS A 259 -5.28 -0.20 -25.53
CA LYS A 259 -5.77 1.19 -25.42
C LYS A 259 -5.46 1.78 -24.03
N ALA A 260 -5.56 0.99 -22.97
CA ALA A 260 -5.26 1.44 -21.62
C ALA A 260 -3.75 1.54 -21.35
N ALA A 261 -2.93 0.78 -22.09
CA ALA A 261 -1.47 0.74 -21.97
C ALA A 261 -0.75 1.81 -22.82
N ALA A 262 -1.47 2.51 -23.71
CA ALA A 262 -0.93 3.55 -24.61
C ALA A 262 -0.85 4.91 -23.92
#